data_946db5dba407fa78c5a2820a1073094c
#
_entry.id   946db5dba407fa78c5a2820a1073094c
#
_cell.length_a   1.000
_cell.length_b   1.000
_cell.length_c   1.000
_cell.angle_alpha   90.00
_cell.angle_beta   90.00
_cell.angle_gamma   90.00
#
_symmetry.space_group_name_H-M   'P 1'
#
loop_
_entity.id
_entity.type
_entity.pdbx_description
1 polymer ?
#
loop_
_entity_poly.entity_id
_entity_poly.type
_entity_poly.pdbx_seq_one_letter_code
_entity_poly.pdbx_strand_id
1 'polypeptide(L)'
;LVRSRGLGDVYKRQECVIDDEIAYEWARIPHFYTPFYVYQYATGYSAAIAIAAGILKGDKNIKEGYRKFLSGGCSMHPIELLKLCGIDMEKPDVVQSALDVFKELLTEWENN
;
A
#
# COMPACT_ATOMS: atom_id res chain seq x y z
N LEU A 1 -9.37 10.61 12.93
CA LEU A 1 -9.55 9.52 13.91
C LEU A 1 -11.03 9.25 14.20
N VAL A 2 -11.84 10.29 14.43
CA VAL A 2 -13.29 10.15 14.67
C VAL A 2 -14.01 9.59 13.42
N ARG A 3 -13.57 9.96 12.21
CA ARG A 3 -14.13 9.43 10.96
C ARG A 3 -13.74 7.98 10.68
N SER A 4 -12.61 7.51 11.22
CA SER A 4 -12.19 6.11 11.11
C SER A 4 -13.07 5.16 11.95
N ARG A 5 -13.75 5.66 12.98
CA ARG A 5 -14.71 4.88 13.77
C ARG A 5 -15.87 4.37 12.92
N GLY A 6 -16.46 5.24 12.08
CA GLY A 6 -17.65 4.89 11.30
C GLY A 6 -17.45 3.69 10.36
N LEU A 7 -16.26 3.52 9.81
CA LEU A 7 -15.93 2.35 8.98
C LEU A 7 -15.83 1.06 9.80
N GLY A 8 -15.27 1.12 11.02
CA GLY A 8 -15.24 -0.01 11.94
C GLY A 8 -16.63 -0.47 12.34
N ASP A 9 -17.56 0.47 12.53
CA ASP A 9 -18.94 0.21 12.93
C ASP A 9 -19.75 -0.46 11.84
N VAL A 10 -19.54 -0.06 10.58
CA VAL A 10 -20.19 -0.66 9.41
C VAL A 10 -19.75 -2.11 9.21
N TYR A 11 -18.48 -2.43 9.46
CA TYR A 11 -17.94 -3.77 9.25
C TYR A 11 -18.28 -4.77 10.36
N LYS A 12 -18.35 -4.32 11.60
CA LYS A 12 -18.53 -5.21 12.77
C LYS A 12 -19.98 -5.42 13.19
N ARG A 13 -20.95 -4.84 12.46
CA ARG A 13 -22.39 -4.99 12.76
C ARG A 13 -22.74 -5.00 14.27
N GLN A 14 -22.60 -3.90 14.91
CA GLN A 14 -23.61 -3.21 15.75
C GLN A 14 -24.16 -3.84 17.02
N GLU A 15 -23.70 -5.00 17.42
CA GLU A 15 -23.94 -5.47 18.79
C GLU A 15 -22.77 -5.11 19.73
N CYS A 16 -21.79 -4.38 19.21
CA CYS A 16 -20.61 -3.97 19.96
C CYS A 16 -20.82 -2.54 20.47
N VAL A 17 -20.76 -2.36 21.76
CA VAL A 17 -20.74 -1.01 22.37
C VAL A 17 -19.38 -0.38 22.04
N ILE A 18 -19.43 0.74 21.34
CA ILE A 18 -18.24 1.51 20.99
C ILE A 18 -18.13 2.65 22.00
N ASP A 19 -17.20 2.50 22.91
CA ASP A 19 -16.87 3.52 23.90
C ASP A 19 -15.82 4.50 23.40
N ASP A 20 -15.51 5.53 24.18
CA ASP A 20 -14.53 6.54 23.83
C ASP A 20 -13.10 6.02 23.84
N GLU A 21 -12.82 4.94 24.55
CA GLU A 21 -11.51 4.29 24.64
C GLU A 21 -11.06 3.72 23.30
N ILE A 22 -11.96 3.40 22.37
CA ILE A 22 -11.60 2.95 21.01
C ILE A 22 -10.70 3.95 20.27
N ALA A 23 -10.76 5.24 20.66
CA ALA A 23 -9.89 6.26 20.10
C ALA A 23 -8.41 6.03 20.44
N TYR A 24 -8.11 5.28 21.48
CA TYR A 24 -6.77 4.99 21.98
C TYR A 24 -6.28 3.60 21.56
N GLU A 25 -7.05 2.84 20.79
CA GLU A 25 -6.66 1.48 20.38
C GLU A 25 -5.31 1.42 19.67
N TRP A 26 -4.94 2.46 18.93
CA TRP A 26 -3.65 2.57 18.29
C TRP A 26 -2.47 2.49 19.30
N ALA A 27 -2.69 2.92 20.55
CA ALA A 27 -1.64 2.95 21.58
C ALA A 27 -1.17 1.55 22.02
N ARG A 28 -1.94 0.49 21.78
CA ARG A 28 -1.54 -0.89 22.05
C ARG A 28 -0.75 -1.55 20.91
N ILE A 29 -0.61 -0.87 19.80
CA ILE A 29 0.06 -1.43 18.60
C ILE A 29 1.56 -1.09 18.67
N PRO A 30 2.44 -2.07 18.94
CA PRO A 30 3.87 -1.80 19.15
C PRO A 30 4.57 -1.24 17.90
N HIS A 31 4.04 -1.48 16.71
CA HIS A 31 4.58 -0.97 15.46
C HIS A 31 4.67 0.56 15.41
N PHE A 32 3.75 1.26 16.07
CA PHE A 32 3.75 2.72 16.10
C PHE A 32 4.84 3.33 16.98
N TYR A 33 5.43 2.53 17.87
CA TYR A 33 6.51 2.98 18.76
C TYR A 33 7.90 2.81 18.16
N THR A 34 8.00 2.16 16.99
CA THR A 34 9.25 2.00 16.27
C THR A 34 9.34 3.03 15.15
N PRO A 35 10.30 3.97 15.19
CA PRO A 35 10.43 4.98 14.15
C PRO A 35 10.54 4.37 12.76
N PHE A 36 9.84 4.94 11.81
CA PHE A 36 9.82 4.54 10.39
C PHE A 36 9.34 3.12 10.09
N TYR A 37 8.93 2.33 11.10
CA TYR A 37 8.53 0.94 10.86
C TYR A 37 7.27 0.83 10.00
N VAL A 38 6.23 1.62 10.30
CA VAL A 38 4.94 1.55 9.59
C VAL A 38 5.05 2.07 8.15
N TYR A 39 6.01 2.94 7.90
CA TYR A 39 6.29 3.50 6.58
C TYR A 39 6.61 2.44 5.52
N GLN A 40 7.26 1.35 5.89
CA GLN A 40 7.61 0.28 4.95
C GLN A 40 6.39 -0.40 4.32
N TYR A 41 5.25 -0.41 5.01
CA TYR A 41 4.00 -0.93 4.44
C TYR A 41 3.48 -0.06 3.30
N ALA A 42 3.54 1.26 3.46
CA ALA A 42 3.16 2.20 2.41
C ALA A 42 4.05 2.06 1.17
N THR A 43 5.37 1.94 1.37
CA THR A 43 6.32 1.76 0.26
C THR A 43 6.11 0.43 -0.46
N GLY A 44 5.99 -0.67 0.27
CA GLY A 44 5.76 -1.99 -0.30
C GLY A 44 4.44 -2.08 -1.08
N TYR A 45 3.37 -1.49 -0.53
CA TYR A 45 2.07 -1.47 -1.17
C TYR A 45 2.07 -0.63 -2.46
N SER A 46 2.67 0.56 -2.42
CA SER A 46 2.79 1.42 -3.60
C SER A 46 3.59 0.76 -4.73
N ALA A 47 4.70 0.10 -4.40
CA ALA A 47 5.48 -0.65 -5.38
C ALA A 47 4.68 -1.81 -5.98
N ALA A 48 3.92 -2.55 -5.16
CA ALA A 48 3.09 -3.66 -5.61
C ALA A 48 1.99 -3.19 -6.58
N ILE A 49 1.31 -2.08 -6.28
CA ILE A 49 0.30 -1.49 -7.17
C ILE A 49 0.92 -1.06 -8.50
N ALA A 50 2.08 -0.37 -8.47
CA ALA A 50 2.74 0.08 -9.68
C ALA A 50 3.17 -1.09 -10.59
N ILE A 51 3.72 -2.16 -10.01
CA ILE A 51 4.07 -3.38 -10.75
C ILE A 51 2.82 -4.04 -11.33
N ALA A 52 1.78 -4.23 -10.53
CA ALA A 52 0.55 -4.87 -10.96
C ALA A 52 -0.12 -4.08 -12.10
N ALA A 53 -0.23 -2.77 -11.96
CA ALA A 53 -0.80 -1.89 -12.99
C ALA A 53 -0.01 -1.97 -14.31
N GLY A 54 1.32 -1.98 -14.23
CA GLY A 54 2.17 -2.13 -15.40
C GLY A 54 2.00 -3.48 -16.11
N ILE A 55 1.93 -4.57 -15.34
CA ILE A 55 1.69 -5.91 -15.88
C ILE A 55 0.31 -6.00 -16.55
N LEU A 56 -0.72 -5.46 -15.92
CA LEU A 56 -2.10 -5.45 -16.46
C LEU A 56 -2.21 -4.62 -17.74
N LYS A 57 -1.45 -3.51 -17.83
CA LYS A 57 -1.33 -2.70 -19.07
C LYS A 57 -0.51 -3.40 -20.17
N GLY A 58 0.06 -4.56 -19.89
CA GLY A 58 0.82 -5.34 -20.86
C GLY A 58 2.27 -4.88 -21.05
N ASP A 59 2.83 -4.11 -20.10
CA ASP A 59 4.22 -3.67 -20.17
C ASP A 59 5.18 -4.87 -20.01
N LYS A 60 5.84 -5.21 -21.11
CA LYS A 60 6.77 -6.33 -21.16
C LYS A 60 8.04 -6.10 -20.33
N ASN A 61 8.46 -4.84 -20.21
CA ASN A 61 9.68 -4.51 -19.46
C ASN A 61 9.44 -4.69 -17.96
N ILE A 62 8.26 -4.22 -17.46
CA ILE A 62 7.88 -4.42 -16.06
C ILE A 62 7.71 -5.91 -15.76
N LYS A 63 7.07 -6.67 -16.65
CA LYS A 63 6.88 -8.12 -16.48
C LYS A 63 8.22 -8.87 -16.43
N GLU A 64 9.13 -8.55 -17.30
CA GLU A 64 10.48 -9.15 -17.33
C GLU A 64 11.30 -8.73 -16.11
N GLY A 65 11.29 -7.44 -15.77
CA GLY A 65 11.92 -6.90 -14.58
C GLY A 65 11.39 -7.54 -13.30
N TYR A 66 10.08 -7.76 -13.20
CA TYR A 66 9.47 -8.43 -12.05
C TYR A 66 9.95 -9.88 -11.88
N ARG A 67 10.13 -10.60 -12.98
CA ARG A 67 10.75 -11.95 -12.93
C ARG A 67 12.18 -11.90 -12.39
N LYS A 68 12.98 -10.92 -12.84
CA LYS A 68 14.35 -10.72 -12.32
C LYS A 68 14.33 -10.34 -10.85
N PHE A 69 13.41 -9.47 -10.43
CA PHE A 69 13.21 -9.11 -9.03
C PHE A 69 12.94 -10.35 -8.17
N LEU A 70 11.99 -11.21 -8.57
CA LEU A 70 11.66 -12.43 -7.83
C LEU A 70 12.85 -13.42 -7.79
N SER A 71 13.63 -13.50 -8.86
CA SER A 71 14.80 -14.37 -8.93
C SER A 71 15.98 -13.83 -8.15
N GLY A 72 15.99 -12.53 -7.87
CA GLY A 72 17.12 -11.84 -7.23
C GLY A 72 17.30 -12.21 -5.75
N GLY A 73 16.24 -12.61 -5.07
CA GLY A 73 16.28 -12.93 -3.64
C GLY A 73 16.90 -11.80 -2.82
N CYS A 74 17.94 -12.11 -2.06
CA CYS A 74 18.70 -11.14 -1.24
C CYS A 74 20.03 -10.73 -1.89
N SER A 75 20.14 -10.76 -3.22
CA SER A 75 21.41 -10.52 -3.93
C SER A 75 21.85 -9.06 -3.94
N MET A 76 20.91 -8.12 -3.71
CA MET A 76 21.19 -6.69 -3.65
C MET A 76 20.17 -5.96 -2.76
N HIS A 77 20.35 -4.66 -2.59
CA HIS A 77 19.45 -3.84 -1.76
C HIS A 77 18.01 -3.84 -2.33
N PRO A 78 16.96 -3.87 -1.50
CA PRO A 78 15.57 -3.92 -1.96
C PRO A 78 15.20 -2.83 -2.97
N ILE A 79 15.69 -1.61 -2.78
CA ILE A 79 15.44 -0.48 -3.70
C ILE A 79 16.06 -0.74 -5.08
N GLU A 80 17.27 -1.29 -5.11
CA GLU A 80 17.96 -1.65 -6.36
C GLU A 80 17.26 -2.80 -7.08
N LEU A 81 16.76 -3.78 -6.34
CA LEU A 81 15.93 -4.86 -6.89
C LEU A 81 14.65 -4.31 -7.53
N LEU A 82 13.98 -3.35 -6.90
CA LEU A 82 12.79 -2.71 -7.44
C LEU A 82 13.09 -1.92 -8.73
N LYS A 83 14.26 -1.31 -8.82
CA LYS A 83 14.71 -0.64 -10.06
C LYS A 83 14.80 -1.59 -11.26
N LEU A 84 15.01 -2.90 -11.05
CA LEU A 84 14.93 -3.90 -12.12
C LEU A 84 13.53 -3.99 -12.75
N CYS A 85 12.49 -3.67 -11.98
CA CYS A 85 11.11 -3.60 -12.45
C CYS A 85 10.76 -2.23 -13.06
N GLY A 86 11.71 -1.31 -13.14
CA GLY A 86 11.43 0.09 -13.51
C GLY A 86 10.79 0.91 -12.39
N ILE A 87 10.76 0.38 -11.16
CA ILE A 87 10.16 1.03 -9.98
C ILE A 87 11.27 1.71 -9.18
N ASP A 88 11.27 3.03 -9.20
CA ASP A 88 12.26 3.84 -8.48
C ASP A 88 11.61 4.51 -7.27
N MET A 89 11.76 3.89 -6.09
CA MET A 89 11.20 4.39 -4.84
C MET A 89 11.86 5.67 -4.30
N GLU A 90 12.93 6.13 -4.93
CA GLU A 90 13.54 7.43 -4.62
C GLU A 90 12.78 8.59 -5.27
N LYS A 91 11.82 8.28 -6.14
CA LYS A 91 10.95 9.25 -6.82
C LYS A 91 9.53 9.22 -6.27
N PRO A 92 8.82 10.33 -6.25
CA PRO A 92 7.44 10.40 -5.78
C PRO A 92 6.44 9.68 -6.70
N ASP A 93 6.82 9.44 -7.96
CA ASP A 93 5.93 8.95 -9.01
C ASP A 93 5.30 7.60 -8.68
N VAL A 94 6.03 6.72 -7.97
CA VAL A 94 5.53 5.39 -7.58
C VAL A 94 4.36 5.51 -6.60
N VAL A 95 4.51 6.36 -5.58
CA VAL A 95 3.46 6.62 -4.59
C VAL A 95 2.29 7.34 -5.26
N GLN A 96 2.59 8.33 -6.11
CA GLN A 96 1.57 9.08 -6.83
C GLN A 96 0.73 8.15 -7.74
N SER A 97 1.37 7.24 -8.48
CA SER A 97 0.65 6.29 -9.33
C SER A 97 -0.28 5.36 -8.55
N ALA A 98 0.12 4.96 -7.34
CA ALA A 98 -0.75 4.17 -6.46
C ALA A 98 -1.97 4.96 -5.97
N LEU A 99 -1.79 6.25 -5.66
CA LEU A 99 -2.89 7.15 -5.29
C LEU A 99 -3.83 7.42 -6.47
N ASP A 100 -3.30 7.50 -7.69
CA ASP A 100 -4.09 7.69 -8.89
C ASP A 100 -4.98 6.46 -9.17
N VAL A 101 -4.45 5.24 -9.02
CA VAL A 101 -5.23 4.00 -9.09
C VAL A 101 -6.34 3.98 -8.03
N PHE A 102 -6.04 4.38 -6.80
CA PHE A 102 -7.05 4.49 -5.75
C PHE A 102 -8.15 5.47 -6.12
N LYS A 103 -7.80 6.64 -6.66
CA LYS A 103 -8.74 7.66 -7.10
C LYS A 103 -9.65 7.15 -8.23
N GLU A 104 -9.08 6.43 -9.20
CA GLU A 104 -9.84 5.83 -10.30
C GLU A 104 -10.87 4.83 -9.76
N LEU A 105 -10.46 3.91 -8.90
CA LEU A 105 -11.34 2.91 -8.29
C LEU A 105 -12.43 3.53 -7.41
N LEU A 106 -12.11 4.59 -6.69
CA LEU A 106 -13.10 5.32 -5.88
C LEU A 106 -14.15 5.98 -6.77
N THR A 107 -13.72 6.62 -7.86
CA THR A 107 -14.63 7.25 -8.83
C THR A 107 -15.53 6.22 -9.52
N GLU A 108 -14.98 5.06 -9.86
CA GLU A 108 -15.76 3.95 -10.43
C GLU A 108 -16.82 3.43 -9.43
N TRP A 109 -16.44 3.30 -8.17
CA TRP A 109 -17.34 2.85 -7.12
C TRP A 109 -18.47 3.85 -6.82
N GLU A 110 -18.17 5.16 -6.86
CA GLU A 110 -19.17 6.22 -6.66
C GLU A 110 -20.18 6.33 -7.79
N ASN A 111 -19.84 5.87 -9.00
CA ASN A 111 -20.69 5.92 -10.19
C ASN A 111 -21.53 4.64 -10.41
N ASN A 112 -21.35 3.60 -9.59
CA ASN A 112 -22.12 2.35 -9.62
C ASN A 112 -23.14 2.29 -8.49
#